data_480b23de489c193e3c2c627f1b785bee
#
_entry.id   480b23de489c193e3c2c627f1b785bee
#
_cell.length_a   1.000
_cell.length_b   1.000
_cell.length_c   1.000
_cell.angle_alpha   90.00
_cell.angle_beta   90.00
_cell.angle_gamma   90.00
#
_symmetry.space_group_name_H-M   'P 1'
#
loop_
_entity.id
_entity.type
_entity.pdbx_description
1 polymer ?
#
loop_
_entity_poly.entity_id
_entity_poly.type
_entity_poly.pdbx_seq_one_letter_code
_entity_poly.pdbx_strand_id
1 'polypeptide(L)'
;MLKRPSSRRKSKKDQVELNLVPFIDAMVTLIGFMLFTTSFLAIVSIESPFPQTSPSSNQQKLLEKPLQLTVSIREKESEIWSPFERIPSKLIPHTEEGKPDIQAIHEALFPIKQQFPDETKIVIVPAARTTYDLLISLMDGLRTVEPTDPPLFRKNPATGIDEAVKTLFPEVIFGNLLGDT
;
A
#
# COMPACT_ATOMS: atom_id res chain seq x y z
N MET A 1 -28.11 71.42 -66.22
CA MET A 1 -28.06 70.05 -65.64
C MET A 1 -27.04 70.01 -64.55
N LEU A 2 -27.48 70.01 -63.26
CA LEU A 2 -26.58 70.05 -62.09
C LEU A 2 -26.48 68.62 -61.54
N LYS A 3 -25.32 68.07 -61.55
CA LYS A 3 -24.97 66.74 -60.96
C LYS A 3 -24.97 66.89 -59.43
N ARG A 4 -25.78 66.05 -58.74
CA ARG A 4 -25.77 65.89 -57.29
C ARG A 4 -24.49 65.26 -56.83
N PRO A 5 -23.86 65.76 -55.71
CA PRO A 5 -22.69 65.10 -55.14
C PRO A 5 -23.11 63.80 -54.45
N SER A 6 -22.42 62.73 -54.80
CA SER A 6 -22.53 61.41 -54.18
C SER A 6 -22.20 61.52 -52.67
N SER A 7 -23.17 61.26 -51.81
CA SER A 7 -22.97 61.13 -50.38
C SER A 7 -22.14 59.88 -50.08
N ARG A 8 -20.88 60.05 -49.84
CA ARG A 8 -19.97 59.01 -49.40
C ARG A 8 -20.44 58.55 -48.00
N ARG A 9 -21.14 57.42 -47.96
CA ARG A 9 -21.47 56.73 -46.75
C ARG A 9 -20.21 56.41 -45.98
N LYS A 10 -19.89 57.14 -44.90
CA LYS A 10 -18.86 56.78 -43.96
C LYS A 10 -19.27 55.49 -43.29
N SER A 11 -18.63 54.38 -43.65
CA SER A 11 -18.71 53.15 -42.89
C SER A 11 -18.25 53.45 -41.48
N LYS A 12 -19.20 53.48 -40.50
CA LYS A 12 -18.88 53.40 -39.09
C LYS A 12 -18.18 52.05 -38.92
N LYS A 13 -16.89 52.07 -38.68
CA LYS A 13 -16.21 50.88 -38.16
C LYS A 13 -16.80 50.69 -36.75
N ASP A 14 -17.71 49.76 -36.62
CA ASP A 14 -18.14 49.26 -35.31
C ASP A 14 -16.89 48.66 -34.70
N GLN A 15 -16.29 49.41 -33.78
CA GLN A 15 -15.26 48.87 -32.90
C GLN A 15 -16.02 47.89 -32.00
N VAL A 16 -15.87 46.61 -32.28
CA VAL A 16 -16.34 45.56 -31.39
C VAL A 16 -15.46 45.66 -30.15
N GLU A 17 -15.99 46.29 -29.12
CA GLU A 17 -15.37 46.28 -27.80
C GLU A 17 -15.38 44.84 -27.30
N LEU A 18 -14.21 44.24 -27.26
CA LEU A 18 -14.03 42.90 -26.75
C LEU A 18 -14.28 42.92 -25.22
N ASN A 19 -15.43 42.40 -24.79
CA ASN A 19 -15.75 42.27 -23.39
C ASN A 19 -14.97 41.10 -22.82
N LEU A 20 -13.90 41.39 -22.06
CA LEU A 20 -13.02 40.40 -21.40
C LEU A 20 -13.59 39.83 -20.11
N VAL A 21 -14.64 40.42 -19.57
CA VAL A 21 -15.23 40.02 -18.28
C VAL A 21 -15.66 38.54 -18.26
N PRO A 22 -16.41 38.02 -19.26
CA PRO A 22 -16.78 36.61 -19.28
C PRO A 22 -15.60 35.66 -19.40
N PHE A 23 -14.52 36.11 -20.04
CA PHE A 23 -13.30 35.30 -20.16
C PHE A 23 -12.56 35.18 -18.84
N ILE A 24 -12.44 36.29 -18.09
CA ILE A 24 -11.82 36.28 -16.76
C ILE A 24 -12.64 35.44 -15.80
N ASP A 25 -13.96 35.53 -15.83
CA ASP A 25 -14.86 34.74 -14.99
C ASP A 25 -14.71 33.22 -15.26
N ALA A 26 -14.66 32.84 -16.54
CA ALA A 26 -14.42 31.47 -16.93
C ALA A 26 -13.03 30.94 -16.46
N MET A 27 -12.00 31.77 -16.49
CA MET A 27 -10.67 31.39 -16.02
C MET A 27 -10.63 31.23 -14.50
N VAL A 28 -11.25 32.12 -13.75
CA VAL A 28 -11.31 32.05 -12.29
C VAL A 28 -12.10 30.82 -11.82
N THR A 29 -13.23 30.52 -12.45
CA THR A 29 -14.01 29.31 -12.16
C THR A 29 -13.24 28.04 -12.47
N LEU A 30 -12.48 28.02 -13.57
CA LEU A 30 -11.66 26.85 -13.93
C LEU A 30 -10.51 26.62 -12.93
N ILE A 31 -9.84 27.69 -12.48
CA ILE A 31 -8.83 27.61 -11.45
C ILE A 31 -9.43 27.14 -10.12
N GLY A 32 -10.57 27.68 -9.72
CA GLY A 32 -11.30 27.25 -8.52
C GLY A 32 -11.67 25.77 -8.58
N PHE A 33 -12.15 25.29 -9.73
CA PHE A 33 -12.47 23.88 -9.94
C PHE A 33 -11.24 22.99 -9.86
N MET A 34 -10.11 23.41 -10.44
CA MET A 34 -8.85 22.65 -10.34
C MET A 34 -8.34 22.56 -8.91
N LEU A 35 -8.38 23.65 -8.15
CA LEU A 35 -7.99 23.65 -6.74
C LEU A 35 -8.89 22.74 -5.90
N PHE A 36 -10.19 22.76 -6.18
CA PHE A 36 -11.16 21.89 -5.50
C PHE A 36 -10.92 20.41 -5.81
N THR A 37 -10.73 20.03 -7.08
CA THR A 37 -10.41 18.65 -7.47
C THR A 37 -9.11 18.16 -6.89
N THR A 38 -8.09 19.00 -6.82
CA THR A 38 -6.80 18.65 -6.19
C THR A 38 -6.97 18.35 -4.69
N SER A 39 -7.84 19.07 -4.00
CA SER A 39 -8.15 18.82 -2.58
C SER A 39 -8.78 17.44 -2.36
N PHE A 40 -9.65 16.99 -3.25
CA PHE A 40 -10.23 15.63 -3.18
C PHE A 40 -9.22 14.53 -3.51
N LEU A 41 -8.33 14.74 -4.46
CA LEU A 41 -7.28 13.78 -4.80
C LEU A 41 -6.30 13.56 -3.63
N ALA A 42 -5.99 14.58 -2.86
CA ALA A 42 -5.16 14.48 -1.67
C ALA A 42 -5.80 13.61 -0.55
N ILE A 43 -7.12 13.58 -0.46
CA ILE A 43 -7.86 12.78 0.53
C ILE A 43 -7.92 11.29 0.12
N VAL A 44 -7.89 10.99 -1.17
CA VAL A 44 -7.95 9.62 -1.70
C VAL A 44 -6.57 8.96 -1.79
N SER A 45 -5.49 9.73 -1.68
CA SER A 45 -4.15 9.17 -1.55
C SER A 45 -3.97 8.56 -0.16
N ILE A 46 -4.50 7.35 0.01
CA ILE A 46 -4.00 6.44 1.04
C ILE A 46 -2.57 6.14 0.59
N GLU A 47 -1.61 6.78 1.24
CA GLU A 47 -0.21 6.38 1.12
C GLU A 47 -0.11 4.93 1.61
N SER A 48 -0.32 3.99 0.70
CA SER A 48 0.29 2.69 0.85
C SER A 48 1.79 2.95 0.80
N PRO A 49 2.54 2.69 1.87
CA PRO A 49 3.98 2.85 1.86
C PRO A 49 4.54 1.79 0.90
N PHE A 50 4.53 2.09 -0.40
CA PHE A 50 5.45 1.41 -1.29
C PHE A 50 6.85 1.72 -0.78
N PRO A 51 7.70 0.73 -0.58
CA PRO A 51 9.08 0.96 -0.19
C PRO A 51 9.71 1.86 -1.24
N GLN A 52 9.83 3.15 -0.92
CA GLN A 52 10.59 4.08 -1.74
C GLN A 52 12.04 3.68 -1.60
N THR A 53 12.58 3.10 -2.63
CA THR A 53 14.00 2.83 -2.77
C THR A 53 14.73 4.17 -2.86
N SER A 54 15.23 4.64 -1.71
CA SER A 54 16.22 5.71 -1.69
C SER A 54 17.48 5.22 -2.42
N PRO A 55 18.02 5.96 -3.40
CA PRO A 55 18.99 5.44 -4.36
C PRO A 55 20.42 5.24 -3.85
N SER A 56 20.72 5.35 -2.56
CA SER A 56 22.12 5.39 -2.11
C SER A 56 22.61 4.34 -1.10
N SER A 57 21.75 3.45 -0.59
CA SER A 57 22.26 2.38 0.30
C SER A 57 21.71 0.98 0.01
N ASN A 58 20.86 0.82 -1.00
CA ASN A 58 20.11 -0.41 -1.25
C ASN A 58 20.58 -1.25 -2.45
N GLN A 59 21.61 -0.82 -3.19
CA GLN A 59 22.07 -1.63 -4.32
C GLN A 59 22.68 -2.97 -3.91
N GLN A 60 23.21 -3.08 -2.69
CA GLN A 60 23.70 -4.38 -2.17
C GLN A 60 22.57 -5.25 -1.60
N LYS A 61 21.50 -4.65 -1.04
CA LYS A 61 20.33 -5.40 -0.56
C LYS A 61 19.38 -5.84 -1.69
N LEU A 62 19.46 -5.24 -2.87
CA LEU A 62 18.68 -5.66 -4.05
C LEU A 62 19.23 -6.95 -4.70
N LEU A 63 20.47 -7.35 -4.36
CA LEU A 63 21.04 -8.63 -4.80
C LEU A 63 20.57 -9.79 -3.93
N GLU A 64 20.14 -9.56 -2.71
CA GLU A 64 19.48 -10.56 -1.88
C GLU A 64 17.97 -10.47 -2.13
N LYS A 65 17.43 -11.50 -2.78
CA LYS A 65 15.98 -11.64 -2.99
C LYS A 65 15.28 -11.46 -1.64
N PRO A 66 14.35 -10.50 -1.48
CA PRO A 66 13.63 -10.33 -0.21
C PRO A 66 12.88 -11.61 0.13
N LEU A 67 12.69 -11.90 1.41
CA LEU A 67 11.95 -13.09 1.83
C LEU A 67 10.47 -13.00 1.39
N GLN A 68 9.87 -11.83 1.51
CA GLN A 68 8.44 -11.57 1.20
C GLN A 68 7.51 -12.65 1.73
N LEU A 69 7.64 -12.90 3.03
CA LEU A 69 6.85 -13.91 3.71
C LEU A 69 5.35 -13.61 3.56
N THR A 70 4.60 -14.57 3.05
CA THR A 70 3.17 -14.42 2.78
C THR A 70 2.40 -15.51 3.49
N VAL A 71 1.33 -15.10 4.18
CA VAL A 71 0.33 -15.99 4.79
C VAL A 71 -0.99 -15.81 4.05
N SER A 72 -1.35 -16.81 3.28
CA SER A 72 -2.62 -16.84 2.54
C SER A 72 -3.65 -17.63 3.32
N ILE A 73 -4.78 -17.01 3.65
CA ILE A 73 -5.90 -17.66 4.30
C ILE A 73 -6.87 -18.11 3.22
N ARG A 74 -7.05 -19.42 3.07
CA ARG A 74 -8.02 -20.01 2.16
C ARG A 74 -9.27 -20.49 2.94
N GLU A 75 -10.23 -21.10 2.29
CA GLU A 75 -11.46 -21.55 2.96
C GLU A 75 -11.26 -22.69 3.97
N LYS A 76 -10.29 -23.58 3.74
CA LYS A 76 -10.08 -24.79 4.54
C LYS A 76 -8.69 -24.89 5.16
N GLU A 77 -7.76 -24.11 4.68
CA GLU A 77 -6.36 -24.18 5.05
C GLU A 77 -5.70 -22.80 4.97
N SER A 78 -4.63 -22.63 5.72
CA SER A 78 -3.76 -21.47 5.62
C SER A 78 -2.42 -21.91 5.04
N GLU A 79 -1.86 -21.12 4.14
CA GLU A 79 -0.60 -21.41 3.47
C GLU A 79 0.43 -20.34 3.81
N ILE A 80 1.59 -20.77 4.29
CA ILE A 80 2.76 -19.93 4.50
C ILE A 80 3.73 -20.18 3.35
N TRP A 81 4.09 -19.15 2.61
CA TRP A 81 4.94 -19.28 1.45
C TRP A 81 5.75 -17.99 1.16
N SER A 82 6.73 -18.11 0.28
CA SER A 82 7.51 -16.98 -0.23
C SER A 82 7.56 -17.04 -1.76
N PRO A 83 7.28 -15.95 -2.49
CA PRO A 83 7.29 -15.92 -3.96
C PRO A 83 8.67 -16.20 -4.57
N PHE A 84 9.73 -16.12 -3.77
CA PHE A 84 11.10 -16.38 -4.22
C PHE A 84 11.61 -17.78 -3.81
N GLU A 85 10.74 -18.68 -3.37
CA GLU A 85 11.06 -20.05 -2.96
C GLU A 85 12.20 -20.15 -1.92
N ARG A 86 12.38 -19.12 -1.09
CA ARG A 86 13.40 -19.12 -0.04
C ARG A 86 13.04 -20.00 1.14
N ILE A 87 11.78 -20.31 1.29
CA ILE A 87 11.22 -21.25 2.26
C ILE A 87 10.28 -22.20 1.53
N PRO A 88 10.19 -23.47 1.96
CA PRO A 88 9.17 -24.38 1.46
C PRO A 88 7.79 -23.87 1.88
N SER A 89 6.81 -23.99 0.99
CA SER A 89 5.43 -23.70 1.35
C SER A 89 4.95 -24.68 2.40
N LYS A 90 4.25 -24.18 3.42
CA LYS A 90 3.68 -24.97 4.51
C LYS A 90 2.17 -24.73 4.57
N LEU A 91 1.43 -25.80 4.43
CA LEU A 91 -0.03 -25.80 4.56
C LEU A 91 -0.40 -26.14 6.01
N ILE A 92 -1.33 -25.39 6.57
CA ILE A 92 -1.85 -25.52 7.93
C ILE A 92 -3.35 -25.66 7.83
N PRO A 93 -3.91 -26.82 8.20
CA PRO A 93 -5.35 -27.02 8.18
C PRO A 93 -6.04 -26.10 9.19
N HIS A 94 -7.26 -25.71 8.88
CA HIS A 94 -8.09 -24.96 9.81
C HIS A 94 -8.59 -25.87 10.95
N THR A 95 -8.99 -25.23 12.04
CA THR A 95 -9.64 -25.89 13.19
C THR A 95 -10.95 -26.55 12.74
N GLU A 96 -11.49 -27.49 13.53
CA GLU A 96 -12.78 -28.14 13.29
C GLU A 96 -13.95 -27.15 13.10
N GLU A 97 -13.83 -25.96 13.64
CA GLU A 97 -14.77 -24.85 13.44
C GLU A 97 -14.62 -24.12 12.08
N GLY A 98 -13.69 -24.54 11.22
CA GLY A 98 -13.40 -23.89 9.95
C GLY A 98 -12.69 -22.53 10.07
N LYS A 99 -12.10 -22.24 11.24
CA LYS A 99 -11.30 -21.02 11.46
C LYS A 99 -9.81 -21.33 11.31
N PRO A 100 -9.00 -20.37 10.81
CA PRO A 100 -7.55 -20.49 10.83
C PRO A 100 -7.02 -20.77 12.22
N ASP A 101 -6.14 -21.74 12.35
CA ASP A 101 -5.43 -22.03 13.59
C ASP A 101 -4.26 -21.06 13.74
N ILE A 102 -4.49 -19.99 14.51
CA ILE A 102 -3.51 -18.91 14.71
C ILE A 102 -2.27 -19.43 15.43
N GLN A 103 -2.45 -20.36 16.38
CA GLN A 103 -1.33 -20.91 17.13
C GLN A 103 -0.44 -21.79 16.25
N ALA A 104 -1.03 -22.65 15.43
CA ALA A 104 -0.27 -23.46 14.49
C ALA A 104 0.45 -22.59 13.43
N ILE A 105 -0.14 -21.47 13.02
CA ILE A 105 0.51 -20.48 12.14
C ILE A 105 1.68 -19.83 12.87
N HIS A 106 1.51 -19.40 14.12
CA HIS A 106 2.57 -18.81 14.94
C HIS A 106 3.75 -19.78 15.10
N GLU A 107 3.49 -21.01 15.51
CA GLU A 107 4.51 -22.05 15.64
C GLU A 107 5.24 -22.34 14.33
N ALA A 108 4.56 -22.25 13.21
CA ALA A 108 5.16 -22.43 11.89
C ALA A 108 6.05 -21.27 11.46
N LEU A 109 5.74 -20.05 11.91
CA LEU A 109 6.49 -18.84 11.59
C LEU A 109 7.75 -18.68 12.47
N PHE A 110 7.73 -19.25 13.66
CA PHE A 110 8.82 -19.12 14.60
C PHE A 110 10.18 -19.60 14.04
N PRO A 111 10.33 -20.81 13.46
CA PRO A 111 11.58 -21.25 12.85
C PRO A 111 12.01 -20.39 11.66
N ILE A 112 11.05 -19.83 10.93
CA ILE A 112 11.34 -18.90 9.82
C ILE A 112 11.96 -17.62 10.38
N LYS A 113 11.44 -17.10 11.49
CA LYS A 113 12.01 -15.93 12.16
C LYS A 113 13.40 -16.19 12.73
N GLN A 114 13.68 -17.39 13.23
CA GLN A 114 15.03 -17.79 13.65
C GLN A 114 16.02 -17.79 12.48
N GLN A 115 15.58 -18.27 11.32
CA GLN A 115 16.41 -18.31 10.12
C GLN A 115 16.60 -16.92 9.49
N PHE A 116 15.59 -16.03 9.61
CA PHE A 116 15.58 -14.68 9.05
C PHE A 116 15.24 -13.63 10.13
N PRO A 117 16.16 -13.39 11.09
CA PRO A 117 15.90 -12.51 12.24
C PRO A 117 15.67 -11.05 11.84
N ASP A 118 16.22 -10.61 10.71
CA ASP A 118 16.10 -9.24 10.20
C ASP A 118 14.79 -8.97 9.43
N GLU A 119 14.02 -10.02 9.09
CA GLU A 119 12.75 -9.84 8.39
C GLU A 119 11.71 -9.29 9.36
N THR A 120 11.16 -8.11 9.03
CA THR A 120 10.15 -7.42 9.83
C THR A 120 8.77 -7.46 9.20
N LYS A 121 8.70 -7.83 7.91
CA LYS A 121 7.49 -7.72 7.10
C LYS A 121 6.85 -9.08 6.89
N ILE A 122 5.52 -9.09 6.97
CA ILE A 122 4.70 -10.24 6.60
C ILE A 122 3.48 -9.75 5.83
N VAL A 123 3.14 -10.45 4.75
CA VAL A 123 1.97 -10.15 3.94
C VAL A 123 0.87 -11.14 4.31
N ILE A 124 -0.32 -10.63 4.63
CA ILE A 124 -1.52 -11.45 4.84
C ILE A 124 -2.43 -11.31 3.62
N VAL A 125 -2.82 -12.42 3.05
CA VAL A 125 -3.83 -12.50 1.99
C VAL A 125 -5.06 -13.21 2.56
N PRO A 126 -6.05 -12.46 3.07
CA PRO A 126 -7.24 -13.05 3.66
C PRO A 126 -8.19 -13.57 2.58
N ALA A 127 -8.99 -14.60 2.92
CA ALA A 127 -10.11 -15.02 2.09
C ALA A 127 -11.22 -13.96 2.09
N ALA A 128 -12.03 -13.93 1.03
CA ALA A 128 -13.10 -12.93 0.86
C ALA A 128 -14.14 -12.91 2.01
N ARG A 129 -14.27 -14.00 2.75
CA ARG A 129 -15.21 -14.15 3.88
C ARG A 129 -14.55 -13.99 5.26
N THR A 130 -13.29 -13.60 5.32
CA THR A 130 -12.58 -13.42 6.59
C THR A 130 -13.19 -12.28 7.38
N THR A 131 -13.60 -12.55 8.63
CA THR A 131 -14.16 -11.52 9.51
C THR A 131 -13.07 -10.59 10.04
N TYR A 132 -13.46 -9.36 10.38
CA TYR A 132 -12.54 -8.38 10.95
C TYR A 132 -11.88 -8.85 12.25
N ASP A 133 -12.66 -9.48 13.15
CA ASP A 133 -12.14 -9.98 14.44
C ASP A 133 -11.06 -11.06 14.23
N LEU A 134 -11.24 -11.91 13.21
CA LEU A 134 -10.25 -12.91 12.85
C LEU A 134 -8.97 -12.27 12.30
N LEU A 135 -9.10 -11.21 11.50
CA LEU A 135 -7.94 -10.47 11.00
C LEU A 135 -7.13 -9.84 12.13
N ILE A 136 -7.80 -9.23 13.11
CA ILE A 136 -7.13 -8.65 14.28
C ILE A 136 -6.41 -9.73 15.09
N SER A 137 -7.09 -10.83 15.39
CA SER A 137 -6.50 -11.95 16.13
C SER A 137 -5.29 -12.55 15.40
N LEU A 138 -5.38 -12.67 14.09
CA LEU A 138 -4.27 -13.13 13.26
C LEU A 138 -3.09 -12.14 13.30
N MET A 139 -3.36 -10.85 13.14
CA MET A 139 -2.32 -9.81 13.22
C MET A 139 -1.60 -9.84 14.56
N ASP A 140 -2.33 -9.99 15.65
CA ASP A 140 -1.75 -10.05 17.00
C ASP A 140 -0.86 -11.29 17.16
N GLY A 141 -1.32 -12.47 16.70
CA GLY A 141 -0.54 -13.69 16.72
C GLY A 141 0.71 -13.65 15.86
N LEU A 142 0.69 -12.88 14.76
CA LEU A 142 1.84 -12.70 13.88
C LEU A 142 2.86 -11.66 14.38
N ARG A 143 2.43 -10.71 15.19
CA ARG A 143 3.27 -9.60 15.67
C ARG A 143 3.97 -9.89 16.98
N THR A 144 3.32 -10.60 17.90
CA THR A 144 3.79 -10.81 19.26
C THR A 144 4.58 -12.10 19.40
N VAL A 145 5.60 -12.07 20.23
CA VAL A 145 6.29 -13.28 20.73
C VAL A 145 5.56 -13.72 21.98
N GLU A 146 5.15 -14.98 22.05
CA GLU A 146 4.49 -15.52 23.22
C GLU A 146 5.49 -15.79 24.37
N PRO A 147 5.04 -15.73 25.63
CA PRO A 147 5.91 -16.05 26.78
C PRO A 147 6.45 -17.49 26.78
N THR A 148 5.79 -18.38 26.05
CA THR A 148 6.16 -19.79 25.87
C THR A 148 7.21 -20.00 24.81
N ASP A 149 7.44 -19.02 23.96
CA ASP A 149 8.43 -19.10 22.89
C ASP A 149 9.86 -19.05 23.41
N PRO A 150 10.76 -19.77 22.78
CA PRO A 150 12.18 -19.64 23.10
C PRO A 150 12.68 -18.24 22.74
N PRO A 151 13.69 -17.71 23.46
CA PRO A 151 14.18 -16.37 23.23
C PRO A 151 14.80 -16.24 21.80
N LEU A 152 14.36 -15.23 21.06
CA LEU A 152 14.90 -14.86 19.78
C LEU A 152 15.94 -13.76 19.94
N PHE A 153 17.07 -13.92 19.29
CA PHE A 153 18.12 -12.91 19.29
C PHE A 153 18.41 -12.43 17.86
N ARG A 154 18.61 -11.14 17.74
CA ARG A 154 19.04 -10.50 16.50
C ARG A 154 20.35 -9.74 16.75
N LYS A 155 21.30 -9.90 15.86
CA LYS A 155 22.55 -9.15 15.93
C LYS A 155 22.32 -7.71 15.48
N ASN A 156 22.54 -6.76 16.38
CA ASN A 156 22.43 -5.35 16.04
C ASN A 156 23.62 -4.98 15.11
N PRO A 157 23.34 -4.50 13.88
CA PRO A 157 24.40 -4.19 12.91
C PRO A 157 25.29 -3.01 13.33
N ALA A 158 24.83 -2.15 14.25
CA ALA A 158 25.58 -0.99 14.71
C ALA A 158 26.49 -1.30 15.88
N THR A 159 26.08 -2.19 16.80
CA THR A 159 26.82 -2.49 18.06
C THR A 159 27.44 -3.88 18.05
N GLY A 160 27.02 -4.76 17.14
CA GLY A 160 27.45 -6.17 17.10
C GLY A 160 26.96 -7.04 18.26
N ILE A 161 26.11 -6.48 19.14
CA ILE A 161 25.56 -7.15 20.33
C ILE A 161 24.25 -7.84 19.95
N ASP A 162 24.01 -9.01 20.53
CA ASP A 162 22.76 -9.73 20.35
C ASP A 162 21.66 -9.08 21.20
N GLU A 163 20.61 -8.59 20.55
CA GLU A 163 19.42 -8.00 21.17
C GLU A 163 18.28 -8.99 21.14
N ALA A 164 17.56 -9.11 22.26
CA ALA A 164 16.36 -9.94 22.32
C ALA A 164 15.24 -9.33 21.44
N VAL A 165 14.71 -10.12 20.53
CA VAL A 165 13.59 -9.75 19.66
C VAL A 165 12.28 -9.96 20.43
N LYS A 166 11.53 -8.87 20.63
CA LYS A 166 10.25 -8.89 21.38
C LYS A 166 9.02 -9.04 20.46
N THR A 167 9.22 -8.88 19.16
CA THR A 167 8.15 -8.95 18.17
C THR A 167 8.57 -9.86 17.03
N LEU A 168 7.65 -10.69 16.52
CA LEU A 168 7.95 -11.53 15.37
C LEU A 168 7.99 -10.70 14.07
N PHE A 169 6.83 -10.26 13.60
CA PHE A 169 6.71 -9.46 12.38
C PHE A 169 5.90 -8.19 12.68
N PRO A 170 6.56 -7.09 13.10
CA PRO A 170 5.86 -5.86 13.46
C PRO A 170 5.14 -5.19 12.29
N GLU A 171 5.62 -5.38 11.05
CA GLU A 171 5.07 -4.77 9.86
C GLU A 171 4.17 -5.77 9.10
N VAL A 172 2.88 -5.76 9.45
CA VAL A 172 1.87 -6.59 8.77
C VAL A 172 1.27 -5.80 7.62
N ILE A 173 1.32 -6.37 6.42
CA ILE A 173 0.81 -5.77 5.18
C ILE A 173 -0.33 -6.65 4.67
N PHE A 174 -1.45 -6.04 4.29
CA PHE A 174 -2.51 -6.78 3.61
C PHE A 174 -2.23 -6.85 2.12
N GLY A 175 -2.16 -8.07 1.60
CA GLY A 175 -2.12 -8.33 0.18
C GLY A 175 -3.48 -8.09 -0.49
N ASN A 176 -3.53 -8.24 -1.80
CA ASN A 176 -4.69 -7.90 -2.59
C ASN A 176 -5.95 -8.69 -2.16
N LEU A 177 -6.91 -7.97 -1.59
CA LEU A 177 -8.23 -8.49 -1.22
C LEU A 177 -9.14 -8.76 -2.45
N LEU A 178 -8.69 -8.41 -3.65
CA LEU A 178 -9.47 -8.43 -4.88
C LEU A 178 -9.03 -9.50 -5.89
N GLY A 179 -8.11 -10.37 -5.52
CA GLY A 179 -7.62 -11.41 -6.41
C GLY A 179 -8.21 -12.77 -6.06
N ASP A 180 -9.34 -13.08 -6.57
CA ASP A 180 -9.85 -14.32 -7.13
C ASP A 180 -11.37 -14.31 -7.07
N THR A 181 -11.98 -13.89 -8.17
CA THR A 181 -13.34 -14.25 -8.54
C THR A 181 -13.27 -15.45 -9.45
#